data_e6024a280fac24765373a90a7aa6bf68
#
_entry.id   e6024a280fac24765373a90a7aa6bf68
#
_cell.length_a   1.000
_cell.length_b   1.000
_cell.length_c   1.000
_cell.angle_alpha   90.00
_cell.angle_beta   90.00
_cell.angle_gamma   90.00
#
_symmetry.space_group_name_H-M   'P 1'
#
loop_
_entity.id
_entity.type
_entity.pdbx_description
1 polymer ?
#
loop_
_entity_poly.entity_id
_entity_poly.type
_entity_poly.pdbx_seq_one_letter_code
_entity_poly.pdbx_strand_id
1 'polypeptide(L)'
;MAQIWHKTGLDRQAIIDKAHENTLVETLDIKITEIGDDFIKGTMPVDSRTKQPAGLLHGGASMALAETLASTGAYLCVDPEKYRVVGQEINANHVRSATSGNVTGIARPVFLGTRTQVGE
;
A
#
# COMPACT_ATOMS: atom_id res chain seq x y z
N MET A 1 15.60 2.52 15.02
CA MET A 1 14.75 3.66 14.70
C MET A 1 13.41 3.54 15.41
N ALA A 2 12.93 4.63 15.97
CA ALA A 2 11.61 4.62 16.59
C ALA A 2 10.52 4.44 15.54
N GLN A 3 9.47 3.72 15.91
CA GLN A 3 8.34 3.54 15.01
C GLN A 3 7.53 4.83 14.84
N ILE A 4 6.94 4.98 13.66
CA ILE A 4 6.16 6.16 13.28
C ILE A 4 4.65 5.98 13.50
N TRP A 5 4.20 4.79 13.91
CA TRP A 5 2.78 4.44 14.00
C TRP A 5 2.11 5.12 15.20
N HIS A 6 0.85 5.47 15.03
CA HIS A 6 0.09 6.18 16.06
C HIS A 6 -0.03 5.39 17.36
N LYS A 7 -0.29 4.09 17.29
CA LYS A 7 -0.43 3.22 18.46
C LYS A 7 0.55 2.07 18.42
N THR A 8 1.01 1.66 19.61
CA THR A 8 1.87 0.50 19.79
C THR A 8 1.09 -0.65 20.42
N GLY A 9 1.63 -1.86 20.34
CA GLY A 9 1.04 -3.03 20.98
C GLY A 9 -0.22 -3.57 20.34
N LEU A 10 -0.63 -3.05 19.19
CA LEU A 10 -1.78 -3.54 18.45
C LEU A 10 -1.36 -4.57 17.42
N ASP A 11 -2.24 -5.51 17.12
CA ASP A 11 -2.08 -6.39 15.98
C ASP A 11 -2.48 -5.63 14.72
N ARG A 12 -1.52 -4.87 14.19
CA ARG A 12 -1.73 -4.04 12.99
C ARG A 12 -2.10 -4.88 11.78
N GLN A 13 -1.49 -6.06 11.67
CA GLN A 13 -1.75 -6.95 10.54
C GLN A 13 -3.22 -7.40 10.53
N ALA A 14 -3.77 -7.78 11.67
CA ALA A 14 -5.17 -8.20 11.76
C ALA A 14 -6.12 -7.05 11.44
N ILE A 15 -5.81 -5.85 11.89
CA ILE A 15 -6.63 -4.65 11.61
C ILE A 15 -6.66 -4.37 10.11
N ILE A 16 -5.49 -4.42 9.46
CA ILE A 16 -5.34 -4.17 8.03
C ILE A 16 -6.06 -5.26 7.23
N ASP A 17 -5.84 -6.52 7.56
CA ASP A 17 -6.44 -7.64 6.83
C ASP A 17 -7.97 -7.56 6.85
N LYS A 18 -8.54 -7.18 8.00
CA LYS A 18 -9.98 -6.99 8.10
C LYS A 18 -10.46 -5.78 7.30
N ALA A 19 -9.72 -4.68 7.33
CA ALA A 19 -10.08 -3.48 6.58
C ALA A 19 -10.06 -3.70 5.06
N HIS A 20 -9.25 -4.62 4.59
CA HIS A 20 -9.11 -4.92 3.16
C HIS A 20 -10.16 -5.89 2.61
N GLU A 21 -10.93 -6.55 3.48
CA GLU A 21 -11.99 -7.47 3.05
C GLU A 21 -13.05 -6.74 2.20
N ASN A 22 -13.48 -7.39 1.13
CA ASN A 22 -14.52 -6.86 0.21
C ASN A 22 -14.14 -5.52 -0.43
N THR A 23 -12.86 -5.33 -0.71
CA THR A 23 -12.35 -4.12 -1.37
C THR A 23 -11.53 -4.49 -2.61
N LEU A 24 -11.11 -3.49 -3.37
CA LEU A 24 -10.20 -3.68 -4.50
C LEU A 24 -8.90 -4.37 -4.08
N VAL A 25 -8.45 -4.13 -2.87
CA VAL A 25 -7.23 -4.74 -2.32
C VAL A 25 -7.37 -6.26 -2.31
N GLU A 26 -8.50 -6.77 -1.85
CA GLU A 26 -8.80 -8.20 -1.86
C GLU A 26 -8.94 -8.72 -3.30
N THR A 27 -9.64 -7.99 -4.16
CA THR A 27 -9.85 -8.38 -5.56
C THR A 27 -8.53 -8.58 -6.31
N LEU A 28 -7.57 -7.70 -6.08
CA LEU A 28 -6.24 -7.79 -6.72
C LEU A 28 -5.27 -8.69 -5.96
N ASP A 29 -5.73 -9.28 -4.85
CA ASP A 29 -4.92 -10.13 -3.97
C ASP A 29 -3.64 -9.42 -3.47
N ILE A 30 -3.77 -8.14 -3.15
CA ILE A 30 -2.69 -7.38 -2.53
C ILE A 30 -2.57 -7.80 -1.07
N LYS A 31 -1.37 -8.17 -0.66
CA LYS A 31 -1.09 -8.61 0.72
C LYS A 31 -0.02 -7.73 1.35
N ILE A 32 -0.28 -7.27 2.54
CA ILE A 32 0.73 -6.62 3.37
C ILE A 32 1.55 -7.73 4.00
N THR A 33 2.82 -7.78 3.69
CA THR A 33 3.71 -8.87 4.14
C THR A 33 4.60 -8.46 5.30
N GLU A 34 4.84 -7.16 5.48
CA GLU A 34 5.67 -6.67 6.57
C GLU A 34 5.32 -5.24 6.94
N ILE A 35 5.24 -4.97 8.23
CA ILE A 35 5.10 -3.62 8.79
C ILE A 35 6.34 -3.36 9.63
N GLY A 36 7.26 -2.54 9.12
CA GLY A 36 8.48 -2.18 9.82
C GLY A 36 8.26 -0.98 10.73
N ASP A 37 9.34 -0.42 11.27
CA ASP A 37 9.24 0.77 12.12
C ASP A 37 8.81 2.01 11.34
N ASP A 38 9.17 2.09 10.05
CA ASP A 38 8.91 3.26 9.20
C ASP A 38 8.57 2.88 7.75
N PHE A 39 8.12 1.65 7.50
CA PHE A 39 7.76 1.23 6.16
C PHE A 39 6.66 0.17 6.18
N ILE A 40 5.97 0.05 5.05
CA ILE A 40 5.00 -1.01 4.77
C ILE A 40 5.48 -1.73 3.52
N LYS A 41 5.48 -3.05 3.56
CA LYS A 41 5.85 -3.90 2.43
C LYS A 41 4.67 -4.80 2.05
N GLY A 42 4.47 -4.99 0.77
CA GLY A 42 3.37 -5.84 0.29
C GLY A 42 3.65 -6.41 -1.08
N THR A 43 2.82 -7.37 -1.46
CA THR A 43 2.92 -8.08 -2.73
C THR A 43 1.59 -8.06 -3.48
N MET A 44 1.67 -8.26 -4.79
CA MET A 44 0.51 -8.41 -5.65
C MET A 44 0.85 -9.42 -6.75
N PRO A 45 -0.03 -10.38 -7.06
CA PRO A 45 0.23 -11.33 -8.13
C PRO A 45 0.17 -10.68 -9.50
N VAL A 46 0.93 -11.25 -10.45
CA VAL A 46 0.86 -10.88 -11.87
C VAL A 46 0.11 -12.00 -12.58
N ASP A 47 -1.19 -11.83 -12.72
CA ASP A 47 -2.08 -12.82 -13.32
C ASP A 47 -3.25 -12.14 -14.07
N SER A 48 -4.29 -12.89 -14.40
CA SER A 48 -5.42 -12.37 -15.18
C SER A 48 -6.11 -11.16 -14.52
N ARG A 49 -6.03 -11.02 -13.21
CA ARG A 49 -6.64 -9.91 -12.45
C ARG A 49 -5.86 -8.61 -12.60
N THR A 50 -4.58 -8.71 -12.96
CA THR A 50 -3.63 -7.56 -12.90
C THR A 50 -2.90 -7.31 -14.21
N LYS A 51 -3.15 -8.11 -15.25
CA LYS A 51 -2.52 -7.93 -16.57
C LYS A 51 -3.31 -6.99 -17.47
N GLN A 52 -2.58 -6.33 -18.36
CA GLN A 52 -3.15 -5.57 -19.47
C GLN A 52 -3.21 -6.45 -20.74
N PRO A 53 -3.84 -5.99 -21.84
CA PRO A 53 -4.11 -6.84 -23.01
C PRO A 53 -2.90 -7.49 -23.69
N ALA A 54 -1.70 -6.92 -23.55
CA ALA A 54 -0.49 -7.51 -24.11
C ALA A 54 0.16 -8.58 -23.21
N GLY A 55 -0.49 -8.93 -22.08
CA GLY A 55 -0.01 -9.96 -21.18
C GLY A 55 1.01 -9.49 -20.13
N LEU A 56 1.21 -8.20 -20.02
CA LEU A 56 2.10 -7.58 -19.05
C LEU A 56 1.31 -7.05 -17.86
N LEU A 57 1.97 -6.87 -16.74
CA LEU A 57 1.37 -6.22 -15.58
C LEU A 57 0.82 -4.84 -15.98
N HIS A 58 -0.45 -4.61 -15.66
CA HIS A 58 -1.12 -3.34 -15.91
C HIS A 58 -0.52 -2.23 -15.04
N GLY A 59 -0.16 -1.11 -15.64
CA GLY A 59 0.37 0.04 -14.89
C GLY A 59 -0.57 0.53 -13.80
N GLY A 60 -1.87 0.53 -14.06
CA GLY A 60 -2.89 0.87 -13.06
C GLY A 60 -2.90 -0.10 -11.87
N ALA A 61 -2.62 -1.38 -12.09
CA ALA A 61 -2.52 -2.36 -11.01
C ALA A 61 -1.28 -2.06 -10.14
N SER A 62 -0.15 -1.71 -10.74
CA SER A 62 1.03 -1.26 -9.99
C SER A 62 0.72 -0.02 -9.16
N MET A 63 -0.03 0.92 -9.71
CA MET A 63 -0.45 2.13 -8.99
C MET A 63 -1.38 1.77 -7.82
N ALA A 64 -2.29 0.81 -8.01
CA ALA A 64 -3.17 0.34 -6.95
C ALA A 64 -2.37 -0.27 -5.78
N LEU A 65 -1.34 -1.06 -6.09
CA LEU A 65 -0.44 -1.59 -5.07
C LEU A 65 0.26 -0.45 -4.33
N ALA A 66 0.88 0.47 -5.06
CA ALA A 66 1.61 1.59 -4.47
C ALA A 66 0.71 2.45 -3.58
N GLU A 67 -0.48 2.79 -4.04
CA GLU A 67 -1.42 3.59 -3.27
C GLU A 67 -1.94 2.84 -2.05
N THR A 68 -2.20 1.54 -2.17
CA THR A 68 -2.61 0.71 -1.04
C THR A 68 -1.57 0.72 0.07
N LEU A 69 -0.30 0.54 -0.29
CA LEU A 69 0.79 0.55 0.69
C LEU A 69 0.96 1.93 1.35
N ALA A 70 0.97 2.98 0.54
CA ALA A 70 1.13 4.34 1.05
C ALA A 70 -0.06 4.76 1.92
N SER A 71 -1.28 4.47 1.49
CA SER A 71 -2.50 4.81 2.24
C SER A 71 -2.61 4.01 3.53
N THR A 72 -2.25 2.74 3.51
CA THR A 72 -2.22 1.89 4.70
C THR A 72 -1.22 2.45 5.72
N GLY A 73 -0.01 2.80 5.27
CA GLY A 73 0.99 3.41 6.13
C GLY A 73 0.52 4.73 6.71
N ALA A 74 -0.07 5.59 5.90
CA ALA A 74 -0.61 6.86 6.34
C ALA A 74 -1.72 6.68 7.38
N TYR A 75 -2.62 5.72 7.16
CA TYR A 75 -3.69 5.40 8.11
C TYR A 75 -3.14 4.99 9.48
N LEU A 76 -2.08 4.18 9.50
CA LEU A 76 -1.47 3.71 10.74
C LEU A 76 -0.73 4.81 11.49
N CYS A 77 -0.40 5.92 10.84
CA CYS A 77 0.29 7.05 11.45
C CYS A 77 -0.64 8.02 12.19
N VAL A 78 -1.95 7.93 12.00
CA VAL A 78 -2.91 8.89 12.55
C VAL A 78 -3.88 8.23 13.53
N ASP A 79 -4.50 9.05 14.37
CA ASP A 79 -5.59 8.62 15.23
C ASP A 79 -6.86 8.48 14.39
N PRO A 80 -7.38 7.27 14.17
CA PRO A 80 -8.53 7.05 13.30
C PRO A 80 -9.83 7.64 13.86
N GLU A 81 -9.88 7.98 15.16
CA GLU A 81 -11.02 8.65 15.74
C GLU A 81 -11.04 10.14 15.41
N LYS A 82 -9.89 10.72 15.06
CA LYS A 82 -9.75 12.15 14.79
C LYS A 82 -9.55 12.47 13.31
N TYR A 83 -8.95 11.55 12.55
CA TYR A 83 -8.54 11.80 11.18
C TYR A 83 -8.96 10.69 10.25
N ARG A 84 -9.27 11.08 9.03
CA ARG A 84 -9.49 10.16 7.92
C ARG A 84 -8.41 10.41 6.87
N VAL A 85 -7.85 9.34 6.33
CA VAL A 85 -6.80 9.42 5.32
C VAL A 85 -7.39 9.11 3.95
N VAL A 86 -7.12 9.97 2.98
CA VAL A 86 -7.52 9.76 1.58
C VAL A 86 -6.35 10.10 0.67
N GLY A 87 -6.24 9.39 -0.45
CA GLY A 87 -5.24 9.69 -1.47
C GLY A 87 -5.56 11.03 -2.14
N GLN A 88 -4.55 11.84 -2.37
CA GLN A 88 -4.68 13.13 -3.02
C GLN A 88 -3.99 13.14 -4.37
N GLU A 89 -2.82 12.59 -4.47
CA GLU A 89 -2.04 12.55 -5.70
C GLU A 89 -1.11 11.35 -5.68
N ILE A 90 -0.95 10.71 -6.83
CA ILE A 90 0.04 9.65 -7.02
C ILE A 90 0.59 9.75 -8.44
N ASN A 91 1.89 9.53 -8.58
CA ASN A 91 2.52 9.48 -9.89
C ASN A 91 3.59 8.39 -9.90
N ALA A 92 3.88 7.87 -11.10
CA ALA A 92 4.88 6.84 -11.26
C ALA A 92 5.39 6.79 -12.70
N ASN A 93 6.59 6.23 -12.85
CA ASN A 93 7.15 5.89 -14.14
C ASN A 93 7.34 4.37 -14.19
N HIS A 94 6.77 3.73 -15.20
CA HIS A 94 6.86 2.29 -15.38
C HIS A 94 8.08 1.98 -16.26
N VAL A 95 9.18 1.58 -15.65
CA VAL A 95 10.45 1.34 -16.34
C VAL A 95 10.70 -0.12 -16.69
N ARG A 96 9.99 -1.05 -16.04
CA ARG A 96 10.10 -2.49 -16.30
C ARG A 96 8.72 -3.11 -16.27
N SER A 97 8.53 -4.14 -17.10
CA SER A 97 7.33 -4.95 -17.09
C SER A 97 7.53 -6.26 -16.34
N ALA A 98 6.42 -6.82 -15.85
CA ALA A 98 6.38 -8.15 -15.29
C ALA A 98 5.36 -8.98 -16.07
N THR A 99 5.63 -10.27 -16.24
CA THR A 99 4.78 -11.18 -17.00
C THR A 99 4.22 -12.32 -16.16
N SER A 100 4.75 -12.56 -14.97
CA SER A 100 4.36 -13.65 -14.08
C SER A 100 4.85 -13.42 -12.66
N GLY A 101 4.48 -14.30 -11.76
CA GLY A 101 4.92 -14.26 -10.37
C GLY A 101 4.22 -13.19 -9.57
N ASN A 102 4.96 -12.56 -8.68
CA ASN A 102 4.48 -11.47 -7.83
C ASN A 102 5.37 -10.26 -7.98
N VAL A 103 4.79 -9.08 -7.79
CA VAL A 103 5.56 -7.86 -7.60
C VAL A 103 5.50 -7.45 -6.13
N THR A 104 6.57 -6.86 -5.66
CA THR A 104 6.71 -6.41 -4.27
C THR A 104 6.86 -4.89 -4.25
N GLY A 105 6.14 -4.24 -3.35
CA GLY A 105 6.26 -2.81 -3.11
C GLY A 105 6.69 -2.55 -1.67
N ILE A 106 7.36 -1.44 -1.48
CA ILE A 106 7.73 -0.93 -0.16
C ILE A 106 7.39 0.55 -0.15
N ALA A 107 6.59 0.98 0.82
CA ALA A 107 6.24 2.39 0.99
C ALA A 107 6.91 2.93 2.24
N ARG A 108 7.50 4.12 2.12
CA ARG A 108 8.13 4.86 3.21
C ARG A 108 7.64 6.30 3.21
N PRO A 109 7.52 6.93 4.38
CA PRO A 109 7.20 8.35 4.42
C PRO A 109 8.39 9.18 3.95
N VAL A 110 8.10 10.23 3.18
CA VAL A 110 9.04 11.31 2.86
C VAL A 110 8.77 12.49 3.76
N PHE A 111 7.50 12.74 4.07
CA PHE A 111 7.08 13.85 4.91
C PHE A 111 5.82 13.45 5.69
N LEU A 112 5.83 13.64 7.00
CA LEU A 112 4.71 13.38 7.89
C LEU A 112 4.24 14.71 8.50
N GLY A 113 3.34 15.39 7.78
CA GLY A 113 2.75 16.65 8.24
C GLY A 113 1.41 16.42 8.95
N THR A 114 0.84 17.49 9.46
CA THR A 114 -0.45 17.43 10.18
C THR A 114 -1.65 17.36 9.24
N ARG A 115 -1.52 17.86 8.02
CA ARG A 115 -2.60 17.87 7.01
C ARG A 115 -2.26 17.08 5.77
N THR A 116 -0.97 16.90 5.50
CA THR A 116 -0.48 16.24 4.30
C THR A 116 0.68 15.33 4.67
N GLN A 117 0.68 14.15 4.09
CA GLN A 117 1.79 13.21 4.17
C GLN A 117 2.23 12.89 2.75
N VAL A 118 3.53 12.74 2.56
CA VAL A 118 4.12 12.32 1.30
C VAL A 118 4.93 11.06 1.54
N GLY A 119 4.74 10.07 0.67
CA GLY A 119 5.47 8.81 0.72
C GLY A 119 6.04 8.43 -0.64
N GLU A 120 6.93 7.47 -0.62
CA GLU A 120 7.50 6.86 -1.82
C GLU A 120 7.58 5.35 -1.70
#